data_74b297b6becaf4b027619b382423170e
#
_entry.id   74b297b6becaf4b027619b382423170e
#
_cell.length_a   1.000
_cell.length_b   1.000
_cell.length_c   1.000
_cell.angle_alpha   90.00
_cell.angle_beta   90.00
_cell.angle_gamma   90.00
#
_symmetry.space_group_name_H-M   'P 1'
#
loop_
_entity.id
_entity.type
_entity.pdbx_description
1 polymer ?
#
loop_
_entity_poly.entity_id
_entity_poly.type
_entity_poly.pdbx_seq_one_letter_code
_entity_poly.pdbx_strand_id
1 'polypeptide(L)'
;HVGHPLGYIATDTVARFHRMQGENVLYTMGYDAFGLPAEQYAVQTGQHPRVTTEENIANMRRQLRRLGLSHDRRRSFATTDVDYVHWTQWIFLQVFNSWFDPQAPRRDGRGLGAARPISELIAQFASGARELPSEIAQGRTWDELNSRERAQIIDSYRLAYISEAPVNWCPGLGTVLANEEVTADGRSERGNYPVFKRSLRQWMMRITAYGDRLAEDLDTINWPEKVRTMQRNWIGRSNGAEVDFIAVGEGVSDRGFTVYTTRPDTLFGATFVVWSPEHPLLGGTTPGSASDQAALDIPASWPEGTREAWSAGYATPAEAVAAYRAQAAAKTPEQRAEDAGEKTGVFTGMWAINPVNGRRIPVFIADYVLMDYGTGAIMAVPAHDDRDWEFAQRFDLDIIRTIGDAQDPTAHDLSQGAYTGDGVAVDSANDEISLNGLDKDAAKAAMTQWLEEKGLGRAAVTYRLRDWLFSRQRYWGEPFPIVWDEEGVAHALPESMLPVELPEISDYSPRTFDPDDADTEPEAPLGRAQEWVNVTLDLGDGPKKYRRETNTMPQWAGSCWYEMRY
;
A
#
# COMPACT_ATOMS: atom_id res chain seq x y z
N HIS A 1 -0.08 9.39 31.35
CA HIS A 1 1.22 9.14 31.99
C HIS A 1 2.10 10.38 31.97
N VAL A 2 3.23 10.36 32.65
CA VAL A 2 4.17 11.51 32.79
C VAL A 2 4.73 12.03 31.48
N GLY A 3 4.72 11.24 30.42
CA GLY A 3 5.15 11.68 29.08
C GLY A 3 4.28 12.76 28.47
N HIS A 4 2.96 12.76 28.73
CA HIS A 4 2.05 13.79 28.20
C HIS A 4 2.40 15.20 28.69
N PRO A 5 2.61 15.45 30.02
CA PRO A 5 2.95 16.79 30.49
C PRO A 5 4.28 17.34 29.96
N LEU A 6 5.23 16.51 29.57
CA LEU A 6 6.55 16.96 29.11
C LEU A 6 6.44 17.96 27.96
N GLY A 7 5.75 17.61 26.89
CA GLY A 7 5.52 18.51 25.77
C GLY A 7 4.66 19.71 26.13
N TYR A 8 3.58 19.48 26.90
CA TYR A 8 2.66 20.56 27.29
C TYR A 8 3.31 21.60 28.20
N ILE A 9 4.17 21.22 29.12
CA ILE A 9 4.91 22.16 29.98
C ILE A 9 5.90 22.97 29.15
N ALA A 10 6.63 22.33 28.21
CA ALA A 10 7.57 23.02 27.36
C ALA A 10 6.88 24.07 26.48
N THR A 11 5.79 23.71 25.82
CA THR A 11 5.01 24.64 24.97
C THR A 11 4.28 25.71 25.79
N ASP A 12 3.84 25.42 27.03
CA ASP A 12 3.26 26.40 27.94
C ASP A 12 4.29 27.47 28.32
N THR A 13 5.55 27.05 28.56
CA THR A 13 6.64 27.98 28.87
C THR A 13 6.88 28.95 27.71
N VAL A 14 6.92 28.44 26.47
CA VAL A 14 7.06 29.26 25.26
C VAL A 14 5.85 30.20 25.09
N ALA A 15 4.62 29.68 25.26
CA ALA A 15 3.41 30.48 25.17
C ALA A 15 3.38 31.64 26.18
N ARG A 16 3.81 31.40 27.43
CA ARG A 16 3.94 32.44 28.47
C ARG A 16 5.00 33.47 28.13
N PHE A 17 6.15 33.03 27.61
CA PHE A 17 7.22 33.92 27.20
C PHE A 17 6.74 34.92 26.12
N HIS A 18 6.08 34.43 25.08
CA HIS A 18 5.56 35.29 24.02
C HIS A 18 4.46 36.25 24.53
N ARG A 19 3.57 35.79 25.43
CA ARG A 19 2.57 36.67 26.06
C ARG A 19 3.22 37.79 26.89
N MET A 20 4.31 37.47 27.61
CA MET A 20 5.05 38.47 28.39
C MET A 20 5.70 39.52 27.48
N GLN A 21 5.96 39.20 26.20
CA GLN A 21 6.44 40.14 25.21
C GLN A 21 5.32 40.95 24.53
N GLY A 22 4.04 40.74 24.92
CA GLY A 22 2.90 41.44 24.40
C GLY A 22 2.29 40.82 23.13
N GLU A 23 2.72 39.64 22.74
CA GLU A 23 2.20 38.91 21.59
C GLU A 23 0.84 38.25 21.89
N ASN A 24 -0.01 38.18 20.84
CA ASN A 24 -1.27 37.45 20.90
C ASN A 24 -1.01 35.97 20.62
N VAL A 25 -1.06 35.15 21.66
CA VAL A 25 -0.70 33.72 21.57
C VAL A 25 -1.94 32.85 21.62
N LEU A 26 -2.16 32.05 20.57
CA LEU A 26 -3.12 30.95 20.54
C LEU A 26 -2.44 29.69 21.09
N TYR A 27 -2.80 29.30 22.31
CA TYR A 27 -2.30 28.08 22.96
C TYR A 27 -3.48 27.22 23.39
N THR A 28 -3.69 26.12 22.71
CA THR A 28 -4.92 25.31 22.77
C THR A 28 -4.65 23.87 23.17
N MET A 29 -5.73 23.12 23.42
CA MET A 29 -5.71 21.70 23.73
C MET A 29 -6.93 21.03 23.12
N GLY A 30 -6.69 19.96 22.32
CA GLY A 30 -7.72 19.06 21.84
C GLY A 30 -7.49 17.64 22.37
N TYR A 31 -8.49 16.80 22.20
CA TYR A 31 -8.50 15.41 22.66
C TYR A 31 -8.74 14.50 21.48
N ASP A 32 -7.73 13.70 21.13
CA ASP A 32 -7.85 12.61 20.16
C ASP A 32 -8.54 11.43 20.87
N ALA A 33 -9.82 11.24 20.58
CA ALA A 33 -10.72 10.52 21.47
C ALA A 33 -11.38 9.28 20.85
N PHE A 34 -11.27 9.10 19.52
CA PHE A 34 -11.62 7.82 18.89
C PHE A 34 -10.51 6.79 19.06
N GLY A 35 -10.83 5.53 18.89
CA GLY A 35 -9.86 4.47 18.77
C GLY A 35 -10.13 3.23 19.60
N LEU A 36 -9.34 2.19 19.34
CA LEU A 36 -9.46 0.86 19.92
C LEU A 36 -9.38 0.81 21.45
N PRO A 37 -8.56 1.63 22.15
CA PRO A 37 -8.48 1.55 23.62
C PRO A 37 -9.81 1.81 24.33
N ALA A 38 -10.56 2.81 23.88
CA ALA A 38 -11.87 3.13 24.46
C ALA A 38 -12.91 2.04 24.14
N GLU A 39 -12.89 1.51 22.93
CA GLU A 39 -13.78 0.43 22.52
C GLU A 39 -13.51 -0.88 23.30
N GLN A 40 -12.25 -1.28 23.44
CA GLN A 40 -11.91 -2.47 24.23
C GLN A 40 -12.29 -2.37 25.69
N TYR A 41 -12.09 -1.19 26.29
CA TYR A 41 -12.53 -0.94 27.64
C TYR A 41 -14.07 -1.05 27.76
N ALA A 42 -14.78 -0.52 26.78
CA ALA A 42 -16.22 -0.59 26.68
C ALA A 42 -16.72 -2.05 26.56
N VAL A 43 -16.06 -2.87 25.74
CA VAL A 43 -16.35 -4.31 25.62
C VAL A 43 -16.15 -5.04 26.96
N GLN A 44 -15.07 -4.73 27.68
CA GLN A 44 -14.76 -5.37 28.97
C GLN A 44 -15.71 -4.98 30.09
N THR A 45 -16.19 -3.74 30.08
CA THR A 45 -16.99 -3.16 31.20
C THR A 45 -18.49 -3.12 30.91
N GLY A 46 -18.91 -3.32 29.67
CA GLY A 46 -20.29 -3.12 29.24
C GLY A 46 -20.71 -1.65 29.15
N GLN A 47 -19.78 -0.71 29.34
CA GLN A 47 -20.06 0.73 29.31
C GLN A 47 -19.87 1.27 27.89
N HIS A 48 -20.78 2.16 27.46
CA HIS A 48 -20.67 2.79 26.13
C HIS A 48 -19.36 3.59 26.01
N PRO A 49 -18.61 3.46 24.88
CA PRO A 49 -17.29 4.11 24.71
C PRO A 49 -17.32 5.63 24.86
N ARG A 50 -18.42 6.30 24.50
CA ARG A 50 -18.61 7.75 24.68
C ARG A 50 -18.52 8.15 26.15
N VAL A 51 -19.19 7.42 27.04
CA VAL A 51 -19.20 7.74 28.49
C VAL A 51 -17.79 7.71 29.05
N THR A 52 -17.07 6.63 28.81
CA THR A 52 -15.68 6.49 29.25
C THR A 52 -14.77 7.58 28.66
N THR A 53 -14.97 7.89 27.38
CA THR A 53 -14.20 8.93 26.69
C THR A 53 -14.43 10.31 27.33
N GLU A 54 -15.68 10.70 27.57
CA GLU A 54 -16.04 11.97 28.19
C GLU A 54 -15.53 12.09 29.63
N GLU A 55 -15.62 11.01 30.41
CA GLU A 55 -15.06 10.95 31.78
C GLU A 55 -13.54 11.13 31.76
N ASN A 56 -12.84 10.46 30.85
CA ASN A 56 -11.39 10.57 30.69
C ASN A 56 -10.98 11.99 30.25
N ILE A 57 -11.70 12.62 29.33
CA ILE A 57 -11.46 14.01 28.91
C ILE A 57 -11.66 14.96 30.10
N ALA A 58 -12.73 14.78 30.86
CA ALA A 58 -13.00 15.58 32.06
C ALA A 58 -11.89 15.44 33.12
N ASN A 59 -11.42 14.21 33.34
CA ASN A 59 -10.31 13.93 34.24
C ASN A 59 -8.99 14.56 33.73
N MET A 60 -8.67 14.41 32.47
CA MET A 60 -7.46 15.00 31.86
C MET A 60 -7.49 16.55 31.97
N ARG A 61 -8.63 17.17 31.68
CA ARG A 61 -8.83 18.61 31.86
C ARG A 61 -8.55 19.04 33.30
N ARG A 62 -9.02 18.27 34.28
CA ARG A 62 -8.77 18.52 35.70
C ARG A 62 -7.29 18.41 36.05
N GLN A 63 -6.60 17.38 35.54
CA GLN A 63 -5.18 17.15 35.80
C GLN A 63 -4.31 18.26 35.17
N LEU A 64 -4.57 18.66 33.93
CA LEU A 64 -3.84 19.74 33.23
C LEU A 64 -4.01 21.09 33.96
N ARG A 65 -5.20 21.33 34.52
CA ARG A 65 -5.43 22.53 35.37
C ARG A 65 -4.56 22.53 36.62
N ARG A 66 -4.37 21.37 37.26
CA ARG A 66 -3.54 21.28 38.47
C ARG A 66 -2.06 21.51 38.19
N LEU A 67 -1.62 21.26 36.96
CA LEU A 67 -0.28 21.62 36.48
C LEU A 67 -0.14 23.12 36.18
N GLY A 68 -1.23 23.88 36.20
CA GLY A 68 -1.22 25.31 35.98
C GLY A 68 -1.01 25.70 34.52
N LEU A 69 -1.25 24.79 33.54
CA LEU A 69 -1.09 25.06 32.13
C LEU A 69 -2.09 26.11 31.61
N SER A 70 -1.66 26.98 30.74
CA SER A 70 -2.37 28.18 30.28
C SER A 70 -3.15 28.03 28.98
N HIS A 71 -3.60 26.79 28.65
CA HIS A 71 -4.40 26.54 27.46
C HIS A 71 -5.69 27.38 27.43
N ASP A 72 -6.06 27.86 26.26
CA ASP A 72 -7.35 28.53 26.02
C ASP A 72 -8.47 27.48 25.94
N ARG A 73 -9.29 27.44 26.97
CA ARG A 73 -10.38 26.46 27.10
C ARG A 73 -11.51 26.67 26.10
N ARG A 74 -11.64 27.89 25.57
CA ARG A 74 -12.67 28.25 24.56
C ARG A 74 -12.40 27.60 23.22
N ARG A 75 -11.15 27.21 22.98
CA ARG A 75 -10.68 26.58 21.75
C ARG A 75 -10.43 25.06 21.90
N SER A 76 -10.90 24.48 23.01
CA SER A 76 -10.77 23.04 23.26
C SER A 76 -11.86 22.25 22.56
N PHE A 77 -11.51 21.13 21.96
CA PHE A 77 -12.43 20.21 21.29
C PHE A 77 -11.99 18.75 21.53
N ALA A 78 -12.86 17.80 21.21
CA ALA A 78 -12.54 16.39 21.06
C ALA A 78 -12.81 15.94 19.61
N THR A 79 -12.03 15.01 19.09
CA THR A 79 -12.27 14.44 17.76
C THR A 79 -13.61 13.68 17.65
N THR A 80 -14.22 13.38 18.82
CA THR A 80 -15.55 12.76 18.94
C THR A 80 -16.70 13.76 19.02
N ASP A 81 -16.42 15.07 19.05
CA ASP A 81 -17.47 16.10 19.01
C ASP A 81 -18.20 16.04 17.66
N VAL A 82 -19.52 16.20 17.67
CA VAL A 82 -20.37 16.11 16.47
C VAL A 82 -19.93 17.10 15.38
N ASP A 83 -19.62 18.33 15.79
CA ASP A 83 -19.11 19.37 14.88
C ASP A 83 -17.74 19.01 14.29
N TYR A 84 -16.91 18.27 15.03
CA TYR A 84 -15.62 17.81 14.54
C TYR A 84 -15.77 16.67 13.52
N VAL A 85 -16.63 15.71 13.83
CA VAL A 85 -16.98 14.59 12.92
C VAL A 85 -17.54 15.11 11.60
N HIS A 86 -18.38 16.17 11.63
CA HIS A 86 -18.89 16.84 10.42
C HIS A 86 -17.74 17.21 9.46
N TRP A 87 -16.69 17.86 9.97
CA TRP A 87 -15.57 18.30 9.14
C TRP A 87 -14.65 17.18 8.71
N THR A 88 -14.44 16.14 9.53
CA THR A 88 -13.72 14.92 9.10
C THR A 88 -14.44 14.27 7.92
N GLN A 89 -15.76 14.13 8.00
CA GLN A 89 -16.58 13.56 6.93
C GLN A 89 -16.59 14.45 5.69
N TRP A 90 -16.65 15.77 5.86
CA TRP A 90 -16.55 16.72 4.74
C TRP A 90 -15.19 16.58 4.02
N ILE A 91 -14.09 16.53 4.75
CA ILE A 91 -12.75 16.31 4.17
C ILE A 91 -12.72 14.99 3.40
N PHE A 92 -13.26 13.92 3.98
CA PHE A 92 -13.35 12.63 3.28
C PHE A 92 -14.13 12.75 1.96
N LEU A 93 -15.26 13.47 1.94
CA LEU A 93 -16.04 13.69 0.72
C LEU A 93 -15.26 14.47 -0.34
N GLN A 94 -14.45 15.46 0.07
CA GLN A 94 -13.58 16.19 -0.87
C GLN A 94 -12.56 15.23 -1.50
N VAL A 95 -11.95 14.35 -0.71
CA VAL A 95 -10.99 13.34 -1.19
C VAL A 95 -11.67 12.32 -2.09
N PHE A 96 -12.85 11.80 -1.70
CA PHE A 96 -13.63 10.85 -2.50
C PHE A 96 -14.07 11.43 -3.84
N ASN A 97 -14.46 12.70 -3.88
CA ASN A 97 -14.88 13.40 -5.09
C ASN A 97 -13.70 14.01 -5.88
N SER A 98 -12.50 13.52 -5.65
CA SER A 98 -11.28 13.98 -6.32
C SER A 98 -10.50 12.83 -6.96
N TRP A 99 -9.74 13.17 -7.99
CA TRP A 99 -8.73 12.33 -8.61
C TRP A 99 -7.42 13.10 -8.75
N PHE A 100 -6.29 12.41 -8.80
CA PHE A 100 -4.99 13.05 -9.00
C PHE A 100 -4.69 13.18 -10.49
N ASP A 101 -4.56 14.44 -10.97
CA ASP A 101 -4.13 14.73 -12.33
C ASP A 101 -2.63 15.09 -12.32
N PRO A 102 -1.76 14.23 -12.87
CA PRO A 102 -0.33 14.46 -12.90
C PRO A 102 0.07 15.65 -13.79
N GLN A 103 -0.81 16.10 -14.70
CA GLN A 103 -0.57 17.23 -15.60
C GLN A 103 -1.16 18.55 -15.08
N ALA A 104 -1.97 18.52 -14.04
CA ALA A 104 -2.56 19.72 -13.48
C ALA A 104 -1.51 20.59 -12.78
N PRO A 105 -1.46 21.91 -13.01
CA PRO A 105 -0.54 22.80 -12.32
C PRO A 105 -0.87 22.86 -10.82
N ARG A 106 0.16 22.82 -9.98
CA ARG A 106 0.02 23.02 -8.53
C ARG A 106 -0.38 24.46 -8.23
N ARG A 107 -1.19 24.65 -7.19
CA ARG A 107 -1.62 25.99 -6.77
C ARG A 107 -0.47 26.88 -6.28
N ASP A 108 0.59 26.26 -5.75
CA ASP A 108 1.79 26.96 -5.29
C ASP A 108 2.77 27.32 -6.42
N GLY A 109 2.44 26.99 -7.67
CA GLY A 109 3.26 27.27 -8.85
C GLY A 109 4.55 26.44 -8.95
N ARG A 110 4.80 25.49 -8.05
CA ARG A 110 6.06 24.72 -7.98
C ARG A 110 6.06 23.43 -8.81
N GLY A 111 5.22 23.33 -9.83
CA GLY A 111 5.22 22.18 -10.72
C GLY A 111 3.84 21.65 -11.08
N LEU A 112 3.81 20.40 -11.52
CA LEU A 112 2.61 19.67 -11.93
C LEU A 112 2.21 18.65 -10.87
N GLY A 113 0.98 18.14 -11.00
CA GLY A 113 0.39 17.15 -10.13
C GLY A 113 -0.48 17.76 -9.03
N ALA A 114 -1.80 17.70 -9.22
CA ALA A 114 -2.78 18.23 -8.28
C ALA A 114 -4.08 17.43 -8.29
N ALA A 115 -4.79 17.45 -7.18
CA ALA A 115 -6.15 16.92 -7.12
C ALA A 115 -7.10 17.79 -7.95
N ARG A 116 -7.98 17.12 -8.70
CA ARG A 116 -9.04 17.74 -9.51
C ARG A 116 -10.39 17.10 -9.17
N PRO A 117 -11.50 17.85 -9.33
CA PRO A 117 -12.83 17.29 -9.14
C PRO A 117 -13.07 16.08 -10.06
N ILE A 118 -13.69 15.02 -9.53
CA ILE A 118 -14.01 13.83 -10.29
C ILE A 118 -14.93 14.10 -11.50
N SER A 119 -15.76 15.15 -11.43
CA SER A 119 -16.61 15.60 -12.54
C SER A 119 -15.82 15.99 -13.78
N GLU A 120 -14.60 16.51 -13.62
CA GLU A 120 -13.73 16.82 -14.75
C GLU A 120 -13.21 15.56 -15.44
N LEU A 121 -12.89 14.53 -14.68
CA LEU A 121 -12.50 13.23 -15.23
C LEU A 121 -13.68 12.58 -15.99
N ILE A 122 -14.89 12.62 -15.42
CA ILE A 122 -16.10 12.14 -16.07
C ILE A 122 -16.33 12.86 -17.41
N ALA A 123 -16.18 14.20 -17.42
CA ALA A 123 -16.30 14.99 -18.64
C ALA A 123 -15.26 14.61 -19.70
N GLN A 124 -14.03 14.28 -19.31
CA GLN A 124 -12.98 13.81 -20.23
C GLN A 124 -13.35 12.46 -20.88
N PHE A 125 -13.90 11.52 -20.11
CA PHE A 125 -14.37 10.24 -20.65
C PHE A 125 -15.60 10.42 -21.56
N ALA A 126 -16.58 11.21 -21.12
CA ALA A 126 -17.79 11.46 -21.90
C ALA A 126 -17.53 12.16 -23.22
N SER A 127 -16.54 13.04 -23.29
CA SER A 127 -16.14 13.74 -24.52
C SER A 127 -15.17 12.94 -25.39
N GLY A 128 -14.65 11.80 -24.93
CA GLY A 128 -13.59 11.06 -25.60
C GLY A 128 -12.20 11.71 -25.53
N ALA A 129 -12.03 12.76 -24.72
CA ALA A 129 -10.73 13.41 -24.52
C ALA A 129 -9.73 12.53 -23.76
N ARG A 130 -10.23 11.54 -23.05
CA ARG A 130 -9.48 10.49 -22.37
C ARG A 130 -9.98 9.14 -22.82
N GLU A 131 -9.05 8.26 -23.18
CA GLU A 131 -9.36 6.87 -23.53
C GLU A 131 -9.88 6.09 -22.32
N LEU A 132 -10.90 5.28 -22.58
CA LEU A 132 -11.44 4.37 -21.58
C LEU A 132 -10.52 3.14 -21.41
N PRO A 133 -10.39 2.58 -20.21
CA PRO A 133 -9.70 1.31 -20.00
C PRO A 133 -10.30 0.20 -20.88
N SER A 134 -9.47 -0.39 -21.74
CA SER A 134 -9.91 -1.38 -22.74
C SER A 134 -10.53 -2.63 -22.12
N GLU A 135 -10.05 -3.00 -20.92
CA GLU A 135 -10.49 -4.17 -20.16
C GLU A 135 -11.97 -4.05 -19.75
N ILE A 136 -12.44 -2.83 -19.46
CA ILE A 136 -13.82 -2.56 -19.06
C ILE A 136 -14.66 -2.11 -20.24
N ALA A 137 -14.11 -1.19 -21.05
CA ALA A 137 -14.87 -0.58 -22.14
C ALA A 137 -15.11 -1.54 -23.32
N GLN A 138 -14.13 -2.40 -23.65
CA GLN A 138 -14.24 -3.38 -24.73
C GLN A 138 -14.71 -2.75 -26.05
N GLY A 139 -14.22 -1.54 -26.38
CA GLY A 139 -14.57 -0.77 -27.57
C GLY A 139 -15.85 0.06 -27.47
N ARG A 140 -16.56 0.04 -26.32
CA ARG A 140 -17.75 0.86 -26.06
C ARG A 140 -17.37 2.28 -25.66
N THR A 141 -18.29 3.23 -25.92
CA THR A 141 -18.18 4.62 -25.46
C THR A 141 -18.64 4.75 -24.01
N TRP A 142 -18.33 5.89 -23.37
CA TRP A 142 -18.77 6.18 -22.00
C TRP A 142 -20.29 6.03 -21.81
N ASP A 143 -21.08 6.49 -22.76
CA ASP A 143 -22.55 6.46 -22.66
C ASP A 143 -23.15 5.05 -22.81
N GLU A 144 -22.41 4.13 -23.42
CA GLU A 144 -22.82 2.72 -23.56
C GLU A 144 -22.46 1.86 -22.34
N LEU A 145 -21.69 2.38 -21.38
CA LEU A 145 -21.36 1.70 -20.14
C LEU A 145 -22.52 1.81 -19.15
N ASN A 146 -22.75 0.74 -18.37
CA ASN A 146 -23.70 0.78 -17.26
C ASN A 146 -23.11 1.53 -16.04
N SER A 147 -23.95 1.78 -15.01
CA SER A 147 -23.56 2.50 -13.80
C SER A 147 -22.39 1.87 -13.06
N ARG A 148 -22.39 0.53 -12.95
CA ARG A 148 -21.33 -0.22 -12.27
C ARG A 148 -20.01 -0.15 -13.02
N GLU A 149 -20.01 -0.29 -14.34
CA GLU A 149 -18.80 -0.16 -15.18
C GLU A 149 -18.21 1.24 -15.11
N ARG A 150 -19.06 2.27 -15.18
CA ARG A 150 -18.63 3.66 -14.99
C ARG A 150 -18.04 3.90 -13.61
N ALA A 151 -18.69 3.38 -12.56
CA ALA A 151 -18.19 3.50 -11.19
C ALA A 151 -16.82 2.80 -11.05
N GLN A 152 -16.65 1.61 -11.60
CA GLN A 152 -15.38 0.88 -11.57
C GLN A 152 -14.25 1.66 -12.26
N ILE A 153 -14.52 2.28 -13.41
CA ILE A 153 -13.55 3.14 -14.08
C ILE A 153 -13.19 4.35 -13.21
N ILE A 154 -14.19 5.04 -12.68
CA ILE A 154 -13.96 6.24 -11.86
C ILE A 154 -13.18 5.89 -10.59
N ASP A 155 -13.52 4.79 -9.91
CA ASP A 155 -12.88 4.36 -8.67
C ASP A 155 -11.40 4.01 -8.87
N SER A 156 -10.99 3.59 -10.07
CA SER A 156 -9.59 3.37 -10.40
C SER A 156 -8.74 4.67 -10.38
N TYR A 157 -9.39 5.83 -10.44
CA TYR A 157 -8.75 7.16 -10.39
C TYR A 157 -8.97 7.90 -9.08
N ARG A 158 -10.02 7.57 -8.31
CA ARG A 158 -10.33 8.28 -7.05
C ARG A 158 -9.17 8.27 -6.07
N LEU A 159 -9.05 9.35 -5.31
CA LEU A 159 -8.10 9.42 -4.19
C LEU A 159 -8.55 8.57 -2.99
N ALA A 160 -9.85 8.45 -2.74
CA ALA A 160 -10.41 7.45 -1.82
C ALA A 160 -11.19 6.43 -2.64
N TYR A 161 -10.84 5.17 -2.55
CA TYR A 161 -11.38 4.10 -3.38
C TYR A 161 -11.51 2.79 -2.61
N ILE A 162 -12.25 1.85 -3.17
CA ILE A 162 -12.39 0.51 -2.61
C ILE A 162 -11.55 -0.45 -3.43
N SER A 163 -10.83 -1.30 -2.73
CA SER A 163 -10.03 -2.36 -3.31
C SER A 163 -10.13 -3.64 -2.48
N GLU A 164 -10.02 -4.77 -3.13
CA GLU A 164 -9.66 -6.01 -2.48
C GLU A 164 -8.15 -5.98 -2.25
N ALA A 165 -7.77 -5.77 -1.01
CA ALA A 165 -6.37 -5.64 -0.62
C ALA A 165 -6.00 -6.74 0.38
N PRO A 166 -4.75 -7.24 0.34
CA PRO A 166 -4.24 -8.09 1.40
C PRO A 166 -4.16 -7.29 2.70
N VAL A 167 -4.89 -7.74 3.71
CA VAL A 167 -4.96 -7.10 5.03
C VAL A 167 -4.57 -8.08 6.13
N ASN A 168 -4.21 -7.54 7.29
CA ASN A 168 -3.94 -8.31 8.49
C ASN A 168 -5.27 -8.61 9.20
N TRP A 169 -5.89 -9.74 8.93
CA TRP A 169 -7.10 -10.18 9.58
C TRP A 169 -6.81 -10.87 10.90
N CYS A 170 -7.47 -10.42 11.97
CA CYS A 170 -7.37 -11.01 13.29
C CYS A 170 -8.74 -11.52 13.75
N PRO A 171 -9.05 -12.83 13.61
CA PRO A 171 -10.33 -13.40 14.03
C PRO A 171 -10.61 -13.21 15.51
N GLY A 172 -9.60 -13.38 16.36
CA GLY A 172 -9.71 -13.22 17.81
C GLY A 172 -10.09 -11.80 18.26
N LEU A 173 -9.76 -10.78 17.45
CA LEU A 173 -10.19 -9.40 17.66
C LEU A 173 -11.38 -9.00 16.77
N GLY A 174 -11.75 -9.82 15.78
CA GLY A 174 -12.85 -9.55 14.86
C GLY A 174 -12.64 -8.32 13.98
N THR A 175 -11.39 -7.96 13.67
CA THR A 175 -11.06 -6.75 12.91
C THR A 175 -9.77 -6.92 12.10
N VAL A 176 -9.62 -6.07 11.08
CA VAL A 176 -8.33 -5.90 10.40
C VAL A 176 -7.41 -5.00 11.22
N LEU A 177 -6.12 -5.25 11.13
CA LEU A 177 -5.07 -4.54 11.86
C LEU A 177 -4.14 -3.83 10.87
N ALA A 178 -3.65 -2.65 11.29
CA ALA A 178 -2.52 -2.02 10.61
C ALA A 178 -1.23 -2.82 10.88
N ASN A 179 -0.19 -2.63 10.06
CA ASN A 179 1.07 -3.35 10.24
C ASN A 179 1.70 -3.06 11.62
N GLU A 180 1.55 -1.85 12.13
CA GLU A 180 2.04 -1.42 13.44
C GLU A 180 1.31 -2.09 14.62
N GLU A 181 0.16 -2.71 14.37
CA GLU A 181 -0.65 -3.45 15.36
C GLU A 181 -0.32 -4.95 15.35
N VAL A 182 0.62 -5.39 14.50
CA VAL A 182 1.07 -6.79 14.38
C VAL A 182 2.50 -6.90 14.86
N THR A 183 2.75 -7.84 15.76
CA THR A 183 4.09 -8.14 16.29
C THR A 183 4.93 -8.95 15.29
N ALA A 184 6.23 -8.97 15.46
CA ALA A 184 7.16 -9.67 14.57
C ALA A 184 6.89 -11.19 14.44
N ASP A 185 6.23 -11.79 15.42
CA ASP A 185 5.83 -13.20 15.40
C ASP A 185 4.43 -13.43 14.79
N GLY A 186 3.88 -12.41 14.09
CA GLY A 186 2.62 -12.54 13.35
C GLY A 186 1.37 -12.57 14.25
N ARG A 187 1.43 -11.92 15.40
CA ARG A 187 0.32 -11.86 16.35
C ARG A 187 -0.13 -10.42 16.58
N SER A 188 -1.36 -10.26 17.04
CA SER A 188 -1.86 -8.94 17.43
C SER A 188 -1.12 -8.43 18.67
N GLU A 189 -0.70 -7.16 18.67
CA GLU A 189 -0.10 -6.49 19.86
C GLU A 189 -1.03 -6.60 21.07
N ARG A 190 -2.34 -6.51 20.83
CA ARG A 190 -3.35 -6.67 21.86
C ARG A 190 -4.02 -8.02 21.77
N GLY A 191 -4.08 -8.72 22.90
CA GLY A 191 -4.71 -10.02 23.01
C GLY A 191 -3.85 -11.18 22.52
N ASN A 192 -2.72 -10.89 21.86
CA ASN A 192 -1.76 -11.90 21.39
C ASN A 192 -2.40 -13.01 20.54
N TYR A 193 -3.35 -12.63 19.66
CA TYR A 193 -4.04 -13.55 18.76
C TYR A 193 -3.28 -13.73 17.44
N PRO A 194 -3.41 -14.87 16.77
CA PRO A 194 -2.90 -15.07 15.41
C PRO A 194 -3.48 -14.03 14.45
N VAL A 195 -2.66 -13.60 13.49
CA VAL A 195 -3.05 -12.67 12.43
C VAL A 195 -2.79 -13.33 11.08
N PHE A 196 -3.80 -13.30 10.22
CA PHE A 196 -3.76 -13.93 8.91
C PHE A 196 -3.76 -12.89 7.80
N LYS A 197 -3.07 -13.18 6.70
CA LYS A 197 -3.17 -12.37 5.49
C LYS A 197 -4.40 -12.81 4.69
N ARG A 198 -5.33 -11.89 4.50
CA ARG A 198 -6.55 -12.13 3.72
C ARG A 198 -6.75 -11.01 2.70
N SER A 199 -7.27 -11.34 1.53
CA SER A 199 -7.76 -10.33 0.60
C SER A 199 -9.19 -9.98 0.99
N LEU A 200 -9.39 -8.74 1.45
CA LEU A 200 -10.70 -8.25 1.87
C LEU A 200 -10.99 -6.91 1.21
N ARG A 201 -12.27 -6.68 0.89
CA ARG A 201 -12.74 -5.41 0.34
C ARG A 201 -12.66 -4.32 1.40
N GLN A 202 -11.82 -3.30 1.16
CA GLN A 202 -11.50 -2.24 2.10
C GLN A 202 -11.45 -0.87 1.41
N TRP A 203 -11.74 0.18 2.16
CA TRP A 203 -11.42 1.55 1.75
C TRP A 203 -9.92 1.78 1.79
N MET A 204 -9.41 2.38 0.72
CA MET A 204 -8.02 2.76 0.56
C MET A 204 -7.94 4.25 0.25
N MET A 205 -6.89 4.90 0.73
CA MET A 205 -6.57 6.28 0.35
C MET A 205 -5.28 6.30 -0.45
N ARG A 206 -5.34 6.84 -1.67
CA ARG A 206 -4.25 6.85 -2.66
C ARG A 206 -3.18 7.88 -2.33
N ILE A 207 -2.54 7.73 -1.17
CA ILE A 207 -1.46 8.62 -0.71
C ILE A 207 -0.21 8.50 -1.59
N THR A 208 -0.01 7.38 -2.28
CA THR A 208 1.10 7.17 -3.20
C THR A 208 1.09 8.13 -4.39
N ALA A 209 -0.08 8.63 -4.79
CA ALA A 209 -0.20 9.67 -5.81
C ALA A 209 0.55 10.97 -5.47
N TYR A 210 0.81 11.20 -4.18
CA TYR A 210 1.57 12.34 -3.68
C TYR A 210 3.00 11.98 -3.26
N GLY A 211 3.50 10.79 -3.60
CA GLY A 211 4.81 10.30 -3.17
C GLY A 211 5.97 11.24 -3.52
N ASP A 212 6.03 11.73 -4.76
CA ASP A 212 7.02 12.72 -5.19
C ASP A 212 6.91 14.01 -4.40
N ARG A 213 5.70 14.56 -4.31
CA ARG A 213 5.44 15.79 -3.60
C ARG A 213 5.78 15.70 -2.11
N LEU A 214 5.45 14.59 -1.46
CA LEU A 214 5.80 14.36 -0.06
C LEU A 214 7.31 14.37 0.16
N ALA A 215 8.08 13.80 -0.77
CA ALA A 215 9.54 13.80 -0.71
C ALA A 215 10.13 15.20 -0.99
N GLU A 216 9.63 15.91 -2.01
CA GLU A 216 10.09 17.25 -2.41
C GLU A 216 9.76 18.30 -1.35
N ASP A 217 8.55 18.27 -0.79
CA ASP A 217 8.09 19.26 0.20
C ASP A 217 8.88 19.19 1.52
N LEU A 218 9.63 18.09 1.80
CA LEU A 218 10.55 18.02 2.93
C LEU A 218 11.66 19.07 2.87
N ASP A 219 12.03 19.55 1.69
CA ASP A 219 13.04 20.59 1.51
C ASP A 219 12.48 22.01 1.74
N THR A 220 11.16 22.13 1.86
CA THR A 220 10.49 23.42 2.09
C THR A 220 10.24 23.74 3.56
N ILE A 221 10.50 22.77 4.46
CA ILE A 221 10.22 22.88 5.89
C ILE A 221 11.51 22.88 6.71
N ASN A 222 11.50 23.64 7.80
CA ASN A 222 12.65 23.73 8.72
C ASN A 222 12.59 22.62 9.77
N TRP A 223 12.70 21.38 9.31
CA TRP A 223 12.79 20.22 10.20
C TRP A 223 14.24 19.77 10.42
N PRO A 224 14.56 19.14 11.58
CA PRO A 224 15.86 18.53 11.80
C PRO A 224 16.18 17.49 10.72
N GLU A 225 17.44 17.46 10.26
CA GLU A 225 17.87 16.57 9.18
C GLU A 225 17.54 15.09 9.47
N LYS A 226 17.71 14.66 10.73
CA LYS A 226 17.33 13.30 11.15
C LYS A 226 15.87 12.97 10.83
N VAL A 227 14.95 13.92 11.06
CA VAL A 227 13.51 13.72 10.80
C VAL A 227 13.26 13.69 9.29
N ARG A 228 13.86 14.60 8.51
CA ARG A 228 13.75 14.60 7.04
C ARG A 228 14.25 13.29 6.44
N THR A 229 15.38 12.79 6.91
CA THR A 229 15.95 11.50 6.47
C THR A 229 15.00 10.34 6.80
N MET A 230 14.43 10.30 8.01
CA MET A 230 13.45 9.28 8.38
C MET A 230 12.22 9.31 7.47
N GLN A 231 11.70 10.50 7.16
CA GLN A 231 10.55 10.68 6.26
C GLN A 231 10.88 10.24 4.82
N ARG A 232 12.04 10.63 4.29
CA ARG A 232 12.51 10.18 2.96
C ARG A 232 12.64 8.65 2.88
N ASN A 233 13.19 8.04 3.92
CA ASN A 233 13.33 6.58 3.98
C ASN A 233 11.97 5.88 4.08
N TRP A 234 11.00 6.48 4.77
CA TRP A 234 9.63 5.98 4.87
C TRP A 234 8.92 6.05 3.52
N ILE A 235 9.00 7.19 2.83
CA ILE A 235 8.47 7.35 1.47
C ILE A 235 9.17 6.38 0.52
N GLY A 236 10.50 6.24 0.64
CA GLY A 236 11.31 5.26 -0.06
C GLY A 236 11.20 5.38 -1.58
N ARG A 237 11.27 6.63 -2.09
CA ARG A 237 11.29 6.88 -3.53
C ARG A 237 12.49 6.20 -4.19
N SER A 238 12.25 5.41 -5.18
CA SER A 238 13.27 4.65 -5.91
C SER A 238 13.12 4.85 -7.42
N ASN A 239 14.20 5.29 -8.05
CA ASN A 239 14.29 5.44 -9.50
C ASN A 239 14.85 4.14 -10.10
N GLY A 240 14.19 3.64 -11.13
CA GLY A 240 14.58 2.43 -11.81
C GLY A 240 14.00 2.36 -13.22
N ALA A 241 13.85 1.14 -13.70
CA ALA A 241 13.18 0.84 -14.96
C ALA A 241 12.24 -0.35 -14.78
N GLU A 242 11.15 -0.33 -15.52
CA GLU A 242 10.37 -1.52 -15.83
C GLU A 242 10.98 -2.17 -17.06
N VAL A 243 11.13 -3.50 -17.03
CA VAL A 243 11.70 -4.30 -18.11
C VAL A 243 10.73 -5.42 -18.43
N ASP A 244 10.36 -5.54 -19.70
CA ASP A 244 9.41 -6.55 -20.17
C ASP A 244 10.13 -7.83 -20.56
N PHE A 245 9.72 -8.93 -19.92
CA PHE A 245 10.17 -10.29 -20.18
C PHE A 245 9.04 -11.11 -20.80
N ILE A 246 9.40 -12.19 -21.46
CA ILE A 246 8.45 -13.18 -21.96
C ILE A 246 8.69 -14.50 -21.21
N ALA A 247 7.68 -14.99 -20.51
CA ALA A 247 7.68 -16.32 -19.92
C ALA A 247 7.31 -17.34 -20.98
N VAL A 248 8.11 -18.40 -21.09
CA VAL A 248 7.94 -19.49 -22.04
C VAL A 248 8.04 -20.83 -21.32
N GLY A 249 7.27 -21.84 -21.73
CA GLY A 249 7.28 -23.16 -21.12
C GLY A 249 6.82 -24.23 -22.10
N GLU A 250 7.16 -25.49 -21.81
CA GLU A 250 6.75 -26.60 -22.66
C GLU A 250 5.24 -26.86 -22.53
N GLY A 251 4.53 -26.82 -23.65
CA GLY A 251 3.10 -27.08 -23.70
C GLY A 251 2.21 -25.94 -23.17
N VAL A 252 2.78 -24.77 -22.90
CA VAL A 252 2.06 -23.59 -22.42
C VAL A 252 2.27 -22.41 -23.36
N SER A 253 1.33 -21.46 -23.34
CA SER A 253 1.43 -20.26 -24.18
C SER A 253 2.41 -19.25 -23.60
N ASP A 254 3.16 -18.57 -24.47
CA ASP A 254 4.03 -17.47 -24.09
C ASP A 254 3.25 -16.33 -23.43
N ARG A 255 3.83 -15.74 -22.39
CA ARG A 255 3.21 -14.64 -21.65
C ARG A 255 4.21 -13.55 -21.30
N GLY A 256 3.86 -12.31 -21.63
CA GLY A 256 4.60 -11.14 -21.17
C GLY A 256 4.40 -10.88 -19.69
N PHE A 257 5.45 -10.44 -19.01
CA PHE A 257 5.40 -9.90 -17.67
C PHE A 257 6.49 -8.84 -17.49
N THR A 258 6.29 -7.93 -16.57
CA THR A 258 7.19 -6.79 -16.35
C THR A 258 7.91 -6.95 -15.01
N VAL A 259 9.20 -6.66 -15.01
CA VAL A 259 10.06 -6.63 -13.82
C VAL A 259 10.43 -5.18 -13.52
N TYR A 260 10.33 -4.76 -12.25
CA TYR A 260 10.92 -3.50 -11.81
C TYR A 260 12.34 -3.73 -11.28
N THR A 261 13.29 -2.91 -11.71
CA THR A 261 14.66 -2.93 -11.20
C THR A 261 15.23 -1.52 -10.98
N THR A 262 15.97 -1.34 -9.90
CA THR A 262 16.77 -0.11 -9.68
C THR A 262 18.11 -0.15 -10.40
N ARG A 263 18.45 -1.30 -10.99
CA ARG A 263 19.72 -1.57 -11.63
C ARG A 263 19.56 -2.11 -13.07
N PRO A 264 18.90 -1.35 -13.99
CA PRO A 264 18.76 -1.79 -15.38
C PRO A 264 20.11 -2.01 -16.07
N ASP A 265 21.16 -1.31 -15.62
CA ASP A 265 22.54 -1.46 -16.08
C ASP A 265 23.09 -2.89 -15.94
N THR A 266 22.53 -3.71 -15.03
CA THR A 266 22.99 -5.07 -14.80
C THR A 266 22.19 -6.15 -15.55
N LEU A 267 21.29 -5.77 -16.45
CA LEU A 267 20.38 -6.69 -17.17
C LEU A 267 21.09 -7.80 -17.94
N PHE A 268 22.30 -7.54 -18.47
CA PHE A 268 23.13 -8.57 -19.10
C PHE A 268 23.54 -9.71 -18.17
N GLY A 269 23.63 -9.44 -16.87
CA GLY A 269 23.97 -10.39 -15.81
C GLY A 269 22.78 -11.04 -15.12
N ALA A 270 21.57 -10.79 -15.58
CA ALA A 270 20.39 -11.47 -15.04
C ALA A 270 20.41 -12.95 -15.44
N THR A 271 20.41 -13.82 -14.44
CA THR A 271 20.54 -15.28 -14.64
C THR A 271 19.34 -16.09 -14.19
N PHE A 272 18.41 -15.46 -13.49
CA PHE A 272 17.11 -16.02 -13.16
C PHE A 272 16.10 -14.90 -12.86
N VAL A 273 14.84 -15.27 -12.82
CA VAL A 273 13.73 -14.40 -12.44
C VAL A 273 13.07 -15.00 -11.22
N VAL A 274 12.58 -14.16 -10.31
CA VAL A 274 11.78 -14.61 -9.17
C VAL A 274 10.44 -13.89 -9.16
N TRP A 275 9.35 -14.66 -9.13
CA TRP A 275 8.01 -14.15 -8.93
C TRP A 275 7.60 -14.27 -7.47
N SER A 276 6.80 -13.32 -7.01
CA SER A 276 6.06 -13.43 -5.74
C SER A 276 5.13 -14.65 -5.79
N PRO A 277 4.93 -15.36 -4.67
CA PRO A 277 3.93 -16.44 -4.58
C PRO A 277 2.50 -15.97 -4.92
N GLU A 278 2.22 -14.67 -4.79
CA GLU A 278 0.94 -14.04 -5.11
C GLU A 278 0.88 -13.43 -6.53
N HIS A 279 1.89 -13.66 -7.35
CA HIS A 279 1.96 -13.05 -8.69
C HIS A 279 0.72 -13.41 -9.55
N PRO A 280 0.13 -12.46 -10.31
CA PRO A 280 -1.10 -12.69 -11.09
C PRO A 280 -1.01 -13.88 -12.06
N LEU A 281 0.12 -14.07 -12.70
CA LEU A 281 0.34 -15.20 -13.61
C LEU A 281 0.26 -16.58 -12.92
N LEU A 282 0.31 -16.60 -11.59
CA LEU A 282 0.11 -17.83 -10.78
C LEU A 282 -1.33 -17.92 -10.24
N GLY A 283 -2.25 -17.10 -10.73
CA GLY A 283 -3.63 -17.01 -10.21
C GLY A 283 -3.73 -16.20 -8.91
N GLY A 284 -2.78 -15.30 -8.65
CA GLY A 284 -2.86 -14.32 -7.57
C GLY A 284 -3.69 -13.10 -7.95
N THR A 285 -4.13 -12.33 -6.96
CA THR A 285 -4.79 -11.03 -7.16
C THR A 285 -3.78 -9.91 -6.99
N THR A 286 -3.78 -8.94 -7.91
CA THR A 286 -2.95 -7.72 -7.78
C THR A 286 -3.76 -6.65 -7.07
N PRO A 287 -3.30 -6.09 -5.94
CA PRO A 287 -3.98 -4.98 -5.29
C PRO A 287 -4.15 -3.79 -6.25
N GLY A 288 -5.40 -3.35 -6.47
CA GLY A 288 -5.72 -2.19 -7.30
C GLY A 288 -5.69 -2.41 -8.80
N SER A 289 -5.42 -3.62 -9.27
CA SER A 289 -5.52 -4.00 -10.69
C SER A 289 -6.75 -4.85 -10.94
N ALA A 290 -7.61 -4.41 -11.83
CA ALA A 290 -8.68 -5.22 -12.42
C ALA A 290 -8.13 -6.14 -13.54
N SER A 291 -6.88 -6.60 -13.44
CA SER A 291 -6.33 -7.48 -14.45
C SER A 291 -6.89 -8.88 -14.28
N ASP A 292 -7.93 -9.19 -15.05
CA ASP A 292 -8.29 -10.55 -15.46
C ASP A 292 -7.19 -11.16 -16.37
N GLN A 293 -5.92 -11.05 -15.96
CA GLN A 293 -4.90 -11.88 -16.57
C GLN A 293 -5.20 -13.31 -16.12
N ALA A 294 -5.73 -14.10 -17.04
CA ALA A 294 -5.92 -15.52 -16.79
C ALA A 294 -4.59 -16.10 -16.28
N ALA A 295 -4.68 -16.87 -15.18
CA ALA A 295 -3.52 -17.59 -14.67
C ALA A 295 -2.81 -18.32 -15.78
N LEU A 296 -1.49 -18.34 -15.72
CA LEU A 296 -0.68 -19.08 -16.66
C LEU A 296 -0.89 -20.57 -16.40
N ASP A 297 -1.03 -21.35 -17.45
CA ASP A 297 -0.93 -22.81 -17.32
C ASP A 297 0.53 -23.14 -16.98
N ILE A 298 0.74 -23.80 -15.85
CA ILE A 298 2.07 -24.29 -15.45
C ILE A 298 2.36 -25.58 -16.23
N PRO A 299 3.60 -25.79 -16.72
CA PRO A 299 3.94 -27.02 -17.43
C PRO A 299 3.56 -28.29 -16.66
N ALA A 300 3.02 -29.28 -17.36
CA ALA A 300 2.54 -30.52 -16.76
C ALA A 300 3.66 -31.41 -16.20
N SER A 301 4.88 -31.25 -16.70
CA SER A 301 6.08 -31.99 -16.29
C SER A 301 7.28 -31.07 -16.19
N TRP A 302 8.27 -31.50 -15.41
CA TRP A 302 9.53 -30.78 -15.33
C TRP A 302 10.24 -30.77 -16.68
N PRO A 303 10.75 -29.60 -17.12
CA PRO A 303 11.62 -29.54 -18.31
C PRO A 303 12.85 -30.43 -18.17
N GLU A 304 13.37 -30.93 -19.30
CA GLU A 304 14.61 -31.70 -19.31
C GLU A 304 15.77 -30.88 -18.71
N GLY A 305 16.56 -31.48 -17.85
CA GLY A 305 17.68 -30.82 -17.15
C GLY A 305 17.28 -30.09 -15.88
N THR A 306 16.01 -30.18 -15.42
CA THR A 306 15.61 -29.65 -14.12
C THR A 306 16.41 -30.33 -13.00
N ARG A 307 17.08 -29.53 -12.18
CA ARG A 307 17.89 -30.02 -11.06
C ARG A 307 16.99 -30.42 -9.89
N GLU A 308 17.39 -31.44 -9.10
CA GLU A 308 16.62 -31.91 -7.95
C GLU A 308 16.30 -30.78 -6.94
N ALA A 309 17.27 -29.92 -6.67
CA ALA A 309 17.08 -28.76 -5.78
C ALA A 309 16.00 -27.79 -6.27
N TRP A 310 15.71 -27.74 -7.58
CA TRP A 310 14.73 -26.82 -8.15
C TRP A 310 13.29 -27.29 -7.96
N SER A 311 13.10 -28.64 -7.96
CA SER A 311 11.77 -29.26 -7.82
C SER A 311 11.29 -29.36 -6.37
N ALA A 312 12.17 -29.12 -5.39
CA ALA A 312 11.92 -29.35 -3.96
C ALA A 312 11.36 -30.76 -3.66
N GLY A 313 11.64 -31.73 -4.53
CA GLY A 313 11.18 -33.13 -4.40
C GLY A 313 9.76 -33.41 -4.88
N TYR A 314 9.07 -32.43 -5.45
CA TYR A 314 7.72 -32.61 -6.03
C TYR A 314 7.77 -33.25 -7.42
N ALA A 315 6.75 -34.04 -7.74
CA ALA A 315 6.69 -34.75 -9.02
C ALA A 315 6.42 -33.86 -10.21
N THR A 316 5.67 -32.76 -10.01
CA THR A 316 5.30 -31.79 -11.04
C THR A 316 5.54 -30.35 -10.63
N PRO A 317 5.75 -29.42 -11.60
CA PRO A 317 5.83 -28.00 -11.32
C PRO A 317 4.59 -27.43 -10.59
N ALA A 318 3.40 -27.87 -10.99
CA ALA A 318 2.13 -27.42 -10.40
C ALA A 318 2.01 -27.78 -8.91
N GLU A 319 2.40 -29.00 -8.53
CA GLU A 319 2.43 -29.42 -7.11
C GLU A 319 3.43 -28.59 -6.30
N ALA A 320 4.64 -28.37 -6.83
CA ALA A 320 5.67 -27.57 -6.16
C ALA A 320 5.22 -26.13 -5.95
N VAL A 321 4.66 -25.50 -6.97
CA VAL A 321 4.13 -24.12 -6.91
C VAL A 321 2.99 -24.03 -5.90
N ALA A 322 2.02 -24.94 -5.93
CA ALA A 322 0.88 -24.92 -5.01
C ALA A 322 1.33 -25.09 -3.56
N ALA A 323 2.23 -26.04 -3.28
CA ALA A 323 2.76 -26.29 -1.95
C ALA A 323 3.56 -25.09 -1.42
N TYR A 324 4.42 -24.50 -2.25
CA TYR A 324 5.20 -23.32 -1.86
C TYR A 324 4.33 -22.10 -1.59
N ARG A 325 3.30 -21.87 -2.41
CA ARG A 325 2.32 -20.78 -2.18
C ARG A 325 1.59 -20.94 -0.85
N ALA A 326 1.16 -22.16 -0.51
CA ALA A 326 0.53 -22.43 0.78
C ALA A 326 1.49 -22.17 1.95
N GLN A 327 2.76 -22.55 1.83
CA GLN A 327 3.79 -22.26 2.83
C GLN A 327 4.05 -20.76 2.98
N ALA A 328 4.16 -20.01 1.87
CA ALA A 328 4.38 -18.57 1.89
C ALA A 328 3.20 -17.80 2.48
N ALA A 329 1.97 -18.25 2.22
CA ALA A 329 0.75 -17.64 2.77
C ALA A 329 0.65 -17.75 4.31
N ALA A 330 1.35 -18.73 4.91
CA ALA A 330 1.42 -18.87 6.36
C ALA A 330 2.42 -17.92 7.05
N LYS A 331 3.24 -17.19 6.28
CA LYS A 331 4.24 -16.24 6.79
C LYS A 331 3.74 -14.79 6.69
N THR A 332 4.11 -13.94 7.67
CA THR A 332 3.88 -12.49 7.56
C THR A 332 4.89 -11.86 6.59
N PRO A 333 4.62 -10.66 6.03
CA PRO A 333 5.59 -9.94 5.20
C PRO A 333 6.89 -9.64 5.94
N GLU A 334 6.83 -9.37 7.24
CA GLU A 334 8.00 -9.13 8.08
C GLU A 334 8.86 -10.40 8.18
N GLN A 335 8.25 -11.55 8.45
CA GLN A 335 8.93 -12.85 8.46
C GLN A 335 9.54 -13.21 7.10
N ARG A 336 8.89 -12.78 6.01
CA ARG A 336 9.38 -12.97 4.63
C ARG A 336 10.52 -12.00 4.29
N ALA A 337 10.53 -10.80 4.88
CA ALA A 337 11.55 -9.77 4.65
C ALA A 337 12.78 -9.92 5.55
N GLU A 338 12.69 -10.66 6.68
CA GLU A 338 13.83 -10.91 7.57
C GLU A 338 14.86 -11.80 6.87
N ASP A 339 16.04 -11.23 6.63
CA ASP A 339 17.18 -11.86 5.93
C ASP A 339 17.85 -13.01 6.70
N ALA A 340 17.37 -13.36 7.89
CA ALA A 340 18.04 -14.26 8.81
C ALA A 340 17.84 -15.76 8.51
N GLY A 341 17.06 -16.12 7.50
CA GLY A 341 16.72 -17.49 7.15
C GLY A 341 17.41 -18.01 5.89
N GLU A 342 17.43 -19.36 5.77
CA GLU A 342 17.85 -20.03 4.55
C GLU A 342 16.96 -19.63 3.36
N LYS A 343 17.55 -19.17 2.25
CA LYS A 343 16.79 -18.76 1.05
C LYS A 343 16.02 -19.96 0.49
N THR A 344 14.71 -19.82 0.37
CA THR A 344 13.81 -20.86 -0.14
C THR A 344 13.18 -20.43 -1.45
N GLY A 345 12.80 -21.38 -2.27
CA GLY A 345 12.12 -21.15 -3.53
C GLY A 345 11.89 -22.46 -4.28
N VAL A 346 11.04 -22.41 -5.29
CA VAL A 346 10.84 -23.55 -6.22
C VAL A 346 10.81 -23.05 -7.66
N PHE A 347 11.30 -23.85 -8.56
CA PHE A 347 11.23 -23.59 -9.99
C PHE A 347 9.78 -23.77 -10.50
N THR A 348 9.32 -22.89 -11.35
CA THR A 348 7.94 -22.94 -11.88
C THR A 348 7.79 -23.88 -13.09
N GLY A 349 8.89 -24.43 -13.61
CA GLY A 349 8.92 -25.11 -14.91
C GLY A 349 8.98 -24.13 -16.09
N MET A 350 8.89 -22.81 -15.84
CA MET A 350 8.90 -21.76 -16.85
C MET A 350 10.28 -21.12 -16.97
N TRP A 351 10.56 -20.60 -18.15
CA TRP A 351 11.75 -19.83 -18.44
C TRP A 351 11.36 -18.42 -18.84
N ALA A 352 12.17 -17.43 -18.52
CA ALA A 352 12.04 -16.07 -19.00
C ALA A 352 13.07 -15.79 -20.10
N ILE A 353 12.66 -15.08 -21.16
CA ILE A 353 13.57 -14.59 -22.18
C ILE A 353 14.11 -13.24 -21.73
N ASN A 354 15.42 -13.15 -21.51
CA ASN A 354 16.08 -11.89 -21.19
C ASN A 354 16.10 -11.00 -22.44
N PRO A 355 15.46 -9.81 -22.42
CA PRO A 355 15.27 -8.99 -23.62
C PRO A 355 16.57 -8.44 -24.21
N VAL A 356 17.65 -8.30 -23.42
CA VAL A 356 18.89 -7.69 -23.88
C VAL A 356 19.81 -8.67 -24.64
N ASN A 357 19.71 -9.99 -24.34
CA ASN A 357 20.63 -11.00 -24.92
C ASN A 357 19.95 -12.28 -25.41
N GLY A 358 18.61 -12.37 -25.28
CA GLY A 358 17.83 -13.53 -25.73
C GLY A 358 18.03 -14.81 -24.91
N ARG A 359 18.79 -14.77 -23.80
CA ARG A 359 19.04 -15.95 -22.98
C ARG A 359 17.74 -16.41 -22.29
N ARG A 360 17.57 -17.72 -22.22
CA ARG A 360 16.53 -18.36 -21.42
C ARG A 360 17.05 -18.51 -20.00
N ILE A 361 16.38 -17.89 -19.05
CA ILE A 361 16.72 -17.92 -17.62
C ILE A 361 15.54 -18.50 -16.84
N PRO A 362 15.78 -19.34 -15.79
CA PRO A 362 14.68 -20.01 -15.08
C PRO A 362 13.86 -19.02 -14.26
N VAL A 363 12.55 -19.30 -14.15
CA VAL A 363 11.60 -18.55 -13.33
C VAL A 363 11.30 -19.31 -12.06
N PHE A 364 11.69 -18.76 -10.91
CA PHE A 364 11.38 -19.27 -9.58
C PHE A 364 10.23 -18.50 -8.94
N ILE A 365 9.63 -19.10 -7.93
CA ILE A 365 8.86 -18.36 -6.92
C ILE A 365 9.62 -18.42 -5.60
N ALA A 366 9.63 -17.31 -4.88
CA ALA A 366 10.26 -17.22 -3.57
C ALA A 366 9.55 -16.20 -2.69
N ASP A 367 9.51 -16.47 -1.39
CA ASP A 367 8.72 -15.70 -0.42
C ASP A 367 9.34 -14.34 -0.05
N TYR A 368 10.63 -14.11 -0.37
CA TYR A 368 11.27 -12.80 -0.16
C TYR A 368 10.88 -11.76 -1.24
N VAL A 369 10.22 -12.17 -2.34
CA VAL A 369 9.65 -11.26 -3.32
C VAL A 369 8.21 -10.95 -2.92
N LEU A 370 7.95 -9.67 -2.65
CA LEU A 370 6.63 -9.21 -2.21
C LEU A 370 5.85 -8.62 -3.38
N MET A 371 4.55 -8.93 -3.46
CA MET A 371 3.67 -8.45 -4.54
C MET A 371 3.47 -6.93 -4.50
N ASP A 372 3.60 -6.33 -3.36
CA ASP A 372 3.34 -4.93 -3.11
C ASP A 372 4.57 -4.01 -3.28
N TYR A 373 5.68 -4.54 -3.80
CA TYR A 373 6.85 -3.77 -4.20
C TYR A 373 7.17 -4.01 -5.68
N GLY A 374 7.08 -2.95 -6.49
CA GLY A 374 7.27 -3.06 -7.93
C GLY A 374 6.12 -3.83 -8.60
N THR A 375 6.48 -4.82 -9.41
CA THR A 375 5.54 -5.64 -10.20
C THR A 375 5.27 -7.02 -9.59
N GLY A 376 5.82 -7.32 -8.42
CA GLY A 376 5.81 -8.68 -7.85
C GLY A 376 6.73 -9.66 -8.58
N ALA A 377 7.59 -9.15 -9.46
CA ALA A 377 8.61 -9.90 -10.18
C ALA A 377 9.95 -9.18 -10.12
N ILE A 378 11.03 -9.89 -9.92
CA ILE A 378 12.39 -9.36 -9.94
C ILE A 378 13.25 -10.13 -10.93
N MET A 379 14.15 -9.44 -11.63
CA MET A 379 15.31 -10.06 -12.25
C MET A 379 16.41 -10.20 -11.18
N ALA A 380 17.06 -11.33 -11.13
CA ALA A 380 18.12 -11.61 -10.18
C ALA A 380 19.50 -11.53 -10.85
N VAL A 381 20.39 -10.81 -10.19
CA VAL A 381 21.76 -10.57 -10.68
C VAL A 381 22.77 -10.98 -9.60
N PRO A 382 23.04 -12.29 -9.46
CA PRO A 382 23.80 -12.84 -8.34
C PRO A 382 25.26 -12.35 -8.27
N ALA A 383 25.79 -11.81 -9.37
CA ALA A 383 27.13 -11.22 -9.32
C ALA A 383 27.17 -9.88 -8.55
N HIS A 384 26.01 -9.20 -8.34
CA HIS A 384 25.94 -7.83 -7.81
C HIS A 384 24.89 -7.59 -6.73
N ASP A 385 24.23 -8.66 -6.24
CA ASP A 385 23.30 -8.64 -5.09
C ASP A 385 23.57 -9.85 -4.20
N ASP A 386 23.78 -9.61 -2.90
CA ASP A 386 24.13 -10.67 -1.95
C ASP A 386 23.00 -11.71 -1.79
N ARG A 387 21.74 -11.28 -1.82
CA ARG A 387 20.58 -12.19 -1.69
C ARG A 387 20.43 -13.07 -2.92
N ASP A 388 20.64 -12.49 -4.10
CA ASP A 388 20.62 -13.22 -5.36
C ASP A 388 21.81 -14.19 -5.43
N TRP A 389 22.96 -13.80 -4.89
CA TRP A 389 24.14 -14.66 -4.83
C TRP A 389 23.90 -15.87 -3.93
N GLU A 390 23.36 -15.68 -2.72
CA GLU A 390 23.01 -16.77 -1.81
C GLU A 390 22.00 -17.73 -2.45
N PHE A 391 20.99 -17.19 -3.13
CA PHE A 391 20.01 -17.98 -3.86
C PHE A 391 20.65 -18.77 -5.01
N ALA A 392 21.52 -18.11 -5.79
CA ALA A 392 22.23 -18.75 -6.89
C ALA A 392 23.16 -19.90 -6.40
N GLN A 393 23.84 -19.70 -5.29
CA GLN A 393 24.68 -20.76 -4.67
C GLN A 393 23.82 -21.96 -4.25
N ARG A 394 22.67 -21.73 -3.61
CA ARG A 394 21.78 -22.79 -3.16
C ARG A 394 21.20 -23.62 -4.30
N PHE A 395 20.79 -22.94 -5.37
CA PHE A 395 20.13 -23.58 -6.51
C PHE A 395 21.09 -23.88 -7.68
N ASP A 396 22.40 -23.69 -7.46
CA ASP A 396 23.46 -23.91 -8.45
C ASP A 396 23.15 -23.19 -9.79
N LEU A 397 22.86 -21.87 -9.71
CA LEU A 397 22.56 -21.00 -10.83
C LEU A 397 23.80 -20.26 -11.31
N ASP A 398 23.79 -19.82 -12.58
CA ASP A 398 24.88 -19.06 -13.15
C ASP A 398 25.10 -17.72 -12.44
N ILE A 399 26.36 -17.32 -12.25
CA ILE A 399 26.75 -16.01 -11.72
C ILE A 399 27.60 -15.31 -12.78
N ILE A 400 27.04 -14.23 -13.36
CA ILE A 400 27.66 -13.52 -14.50
C ILE A 400 28.03 -12.11 -14.07
N ARG A 401 29.31 -11.76 -14.17
CA ARG A 401 29.83 -10.44 -13.88
C ARG A 401 29.37 -9.45 -14.95
N THR A 402 28.84 -8.29 -14.54
CA THR A 402 28.52 -7.17 -15.42
C THR A 402 29.04 -5.84 -14.89
N ILE A 403 29.60 -5.84 -13.68
CA ILE A 403 30.30 -4.69 -13.09
C ILE A 403 31.60 -5.18 -12.50
N GLY A 404 32.65 -4.40 -12.67
CA GLY A 404 33.94 -4.66 -12.10
C GLY A 404 34.68 -3.37 -11.74
N ASP A 405 35.73 -3.50 -10.94
CA ASP A 405 36.61 -2.38 -10.64
C ASP A 405 37.17 -1.81 -11.95
N ALA A 406 37.28 -0.49 -12.05
CA ALA A 406 37.73 0.19 -13.29
C ALA A 406 39.19 -0.14 -13.67
N GLN A 407 40.01 -0.57 -12.72
CA GLN A 407 41.43 -0.88 -12.96
C GLN A 407 41.65 -2.37 -13.17
N ASP A 408 40.94 -3.22 -12.40
CA ASP A 408 40.94 -4.68 -12.55
C ASP A 408 39.53 -5.23 -12.35
N PRO A 409 38.76 -5.38 -13.42
CA PRO A 409 37.39 -5.89 -13.33
C PRO A 409 37.28 -7.27 -12.68
N THR A 410 38.32 -8.04 -12.63
CA THR A 410 38.34 -9.41 -12.09
C THR A 410 38.89 -9.51 -10.66
N ALA A 411 39.28 -8.43 -10.05
CA ALA A 411 39.92 -8.40 -8.71
C ALA A 411 39.06 -9.05 -7.61
N HIS A 412 37.72 -8.96 -7.70
CA HIS A 412 36.81 -9.63 -6.77
C HIS A 412 36.48 -11.04 -7.25
N ASP A 413 36.66 -12.04 -6.39
CA ASP A 413 36.28 -13.44 -6.68
C ASP A 413 34.81 -13.68 -6.37
N LEU A 414 33.99 -13.85 -7.40
CA LEU A 414 32.56 -14.10 -7.28
C LEU A 414 32.22 -15.46 -6.65
N SER A 415 33.18 -16.37 -6.48
CA SER A 415 32.94 -17.60 -5.72
C SER A 415 32.82 -17.36 -4.21
N GLN A 416 33.28 -16.22 -3.73
CA GLN A 416 33.29 -15.85 -2.32
C GLN A 416 32.13 -14.90 -1.92
N GLY A 417 31.48 -14.28 -2.89
CA GLY A 417 30.38 -13.34 -2.66
C GLY A 417 30.07 -12.47 -3.86
N ALA A 418 28.99 -11.72 -3.80
CA ALA A 418 28.63 -10.75 -4.81
C ALA A 418 29.59 -9.54 -4.78
N TYR A 419 29.81 -8.91 -5.92
CA TYR A 419 30.50 -7.62 -6.01
C TYR A 419 29.47 -6.49 -5.93
N THR A 420 29.32 -5.90 -4.76
CA THR A 420 28.37 -4.80 -4.49
C THR A 420 29.02 -3.41 -4.51
N GLY A 421 30.32 -3.34 -4.84
CA GLY A 421 31.08 -2.09 -4.91
C GLY A 421 30.74 -1.24 -6.14
N ASP A 422 31.26 0.00 -6.12
CA ASP A 422 31.22 0.86 -7.30
C ASP A 422 32.23 0.37 -8.35
N GLY A 423 31.89 0.59 -9.64
CA GLY A 423 32.73 0.15 -10.74
C GLY A 423 32.19 0.60 -12.08
N VAL A 424 32.71 0.00 -13.13
CA VAL A 424 32.27 0.21 -14.51
C VAL A 424 31.59 -1.05 -15.05
N ALA A 425 30.71 -0.86 -16.03
CA ALA A 425 30.09 -1.97 -16.72
C ALA A 425 31.13 -2.76 -17.53
N VAL A 426 31.03 -4.08 -17.46
CA VAL A 426 31.86 -5.03 -18.20
C VAL A 426 30.98 -6.16 -18.76
N ASP A 427 31.39 -6.84 -19.81
CA ASP A 427 30.67 -7.95 -20.46
C ASP A 427 29.18 -7.64 -20.72
N SER A 428 28.87 -6.37 -20.97
CA SER A 428 27.52 -5.81 -21.06
C SER A 428 27.32 -5.15 -22.44
N ALA A 429 27.39 -5.96 -23.48
CA ALA A 429 27.20 -5.52 -24.88
C ALA A 429 26.50 -6.57 -25.75
N ASN A 430 25.74 -6.11 -26.72
CA ASN A 430 25.22 -6.87 -27.86
C ASN A 430 25.44 -6.06 -29.15
N ASP A 431 24.82 -6.47 -30.25
CA ASP A 431 24.99 -5.81 -31.55
C ASP A 431 24.38 -4.39 -31.62
N GLU A 432 23.56 -4.01 -30.63
CA GLU A 432 22.78 -2.77 -30.65
C GLU A 432 23.18 -1.79 -29.54
N ILE A 433 23.65 -2.29 -28.40
CA ILE A 433 24.06 -1.46 -27.26
C ILE A 433 25.31 -2.00 -26.60
N SER A 434 26.19 -1.11 -26.12
CA SER A 434 27.32 -1.45 -25.28
C SER A 434 27.36 -0.52 -24.08
N LEU A 435 27.36 -1.11 -22.88
CA LEU A 435 27.54 -0.41 -21.61
C LEU A 435 28.99 -0.45 -21.13
N ASN A 436 29.85 -1.26 -21.77
CA ASN A 436 31.21 -1.52 -21.33
C ASN A 436 32.00 -0.22 -21.12
N GLY A 437 32.59 -0.08 -19.93
CA GLY A 437 33.37 1.08 -19.51
C GLY A 437 32.54 2.26 -18.97
N LEU A 438 31.22 2.23 -19.06
CA LEU A 438 30.36 3.25 -18.48
C LEU A 438 30.29 3.09 -16.94
N ASP A 439 30.24 4.21 -16.25
CA ASP A 439 29.88 4.23 -14.84
C ASP A 439 28.40 3.87 -14.62
N LYS A 440 28.03 3.68 -13.37
CA LYS A 440 26.70 3.23 -12.97
C LYS A 440 25.56 4.12 -13.51
N ASP A 441 25.70 5.44 -13.42
CA ASP A 441 24.62 6.36 -13.79
C ASP A 441 24.48 6.47 -15.32
N ALA A 442 25.61 6.54 -16.02
CA ALA A 442 25.63 6.51 -17.49
C ALA A 442 25.11 5.17 -18.05
N ALA A 443 25.49 4.05 -17.43
CA ALA A 443 25.02 2.72 -17.83
C ALA A 443 23.52 2.56 -17.62
N LYS A 444 22.97 3.02 -16.49
CA LYS A 444 21.51 3.04 -16.22
C LYS A 444 20.76 3.86 -17.25
N ALA A 445 21.25 5.09 -17.53
CA ALA A 445 20.60 5.96 -18.50
C ALA A 445 20.59 5.34 -19.91
N ALA A 446 21.75 4.80 -20.34
CA ALA A 446 21.87 4.17 -21.66
C ALA A 446 20.96 2.94 -21.82
N MET A 447 20.93 2.06 -20.79
CA MET A 447 20.05 0.87 -20.83
C MET A 447 18.58 1.26 -20.80
N THR A 448 18.18 2.21 -19.95
CA THR A 448 16.78 2.66 -19.88
C THR A 448 16.34 3.26 -21.21
N GLN A 449 17.17 4.11 -21.81
CA GLN A 449 16.88 4.68 -23.14
C GLN A 449 16.73 3.59 -24.22
N TRP A 450 17.65 2.61 -24.24
CA TRP A 450 17.57 1.51 -25.20
C TRP A 450 16.29 0.68 -25.04
N LEU A 451 15.89 0.39 -23.79
CA LEU A 451 14.64 -0.32 -23.49
C LEU A 451 13.41 0.45 -24.00
N GLU A 452 13.39 1.77 -23.83
CA GLU A 452 12.29 2.63 -24.32
C GLU A 452 12.25 2.66 -25.86
N GLU A 453 13.40 2.85 -26.51
CA GLU A 453 13.50 2.86 -27.99
C GLU A 453 13.06 1.53 -28.62
N LYS A 454 13.27 0.41 -27.92
CA LYS A 454 12.86 -0.93 -28.39
C LYS A 454 11.43 -1.30 -27.99
N GLY A 455 10.77 -0.54 -27.10
CA GLY A 455 9.48 -0.91 -26.53
C GLY A 455 9.56 -2.15 -25.64
N LEU A 456 10.71 -2.37 -24.99
CA LEU A 456 11.01 -3.50 -24.10
C LEU A 456 11.04 -3.09 -22.62
N GLY A 457 10.68 -1.84 -22.33
CA GLY A 457 10.65 -1.30 -20.98
C GLY A 457 10.55 0.22 -20.97
N ARG A 458 10.61 0.81 -19.80
CA ARG A 458 10.54 2.27 -19.59
C ARG A 458 11.16 2.68 -18.27
N ALA A 459 11.55 3.96 -18.14
CA ALA A 459 11.87 4.56 -16.85
C ALA A 459 10.67 4.45 -15.91
N ALA A 460 10.91 4.12 -14.67
CA ALA A 460 9.85 3.97 -13.66
C ALA A 460 10.32 4.45 -12.28
N VAL A 461 9.36 4.98 -11.53
CA VAL A 461 9.56 5.37 -10.14
C VAL A 461 8.63 4.53 -9.28
N THR A 462 9.17 3.94 -8.23
CA THR A 462 8.39 3.24 -7.21
C THR A 462 8.62 3.84 -5.82
N TYR A 463 7.74 3.49 -4.89
CA TYR A 463 7.79 3.96 -3.52
C TYR A 463 7.66 2.79 -2.57
N ARG A 464 8.28 2.87 -1.38
CA ARG A 464 7.94 2.00 -0.25
C ARG A 464 6.60 2.38 0.35
N LEU A 465 6.26 3.69 0.26
CA LEU A 465 4.96 4.20 0.67
C LEU A 465 3.86 3.42 -0.06
N ARG A 466 2.84 3.02 0.68
CA ARG A 466 1.67 2.32 0.15
C ARG A 466 0.43 3.14 0.39
N ASP A 467 -0.62 2.86 -0.38
CA ASP A 467 -1.91 3.45 -0.13
C ASP A 467 -2.40 3.07 1.27
N TRP A 468 -3.01 4.03 1.94
CA TRP A 468 -3.43 3.87 3.32
C TRP A 468 -4.72 3.07 3.42
N LEU A 469 -4.69 1.97 4.19
CA LEU A 469 -5.87 1.20 4.57
C LEU A 469 -6.76 2.04 5.48
N PHE A 470 -7.85 2.56 4.92
CA PHE A 470 -8.63 3.65 5.50
C PHE A 470 -9.94 3.19 6.15
N SER A 471 -10.18 1.93 6.35
CA SER A 471 -11.39 1.42 7.01
C SER A 471 -11.09 0.46 8.15
N ARG A 472 -11.99 0.44 9.14
CA ARG A 472 -11.96 -0.45 10.30
C ARG A 472 -13.34 -1.03 10.56
N GLN A 473 -13.39 -2.29 10.95
CA GLN A 473 -14.60 -2.99 11.36
C GLN A 473 -14.84 -2.75 12.85
N ARG A 474 -15.07 -1.49 13.20
CA ARG A 474 -15.22 -1.01 14.58
C ARG A 474 -16.46 -0.14 14.73
N TYR A 475 -16.95 -0.02 15.96
CA TYR A 475 -18.01 0.90 16.30
C TYR A 475 -17.47 2.29 16.62
N TRP A 476 -16.42 2.40 17.44
CA TRP A 476 -15.91 3.67 17.94
C TRP A 476 -14.91 4.33 16.99
N GLY A 477 -15.45 4.94 15.95
CA GLY A 477 -14.74 5.66 14.90
C GLY A 477 -15.69 6.54 14.11
N GLU A 478 -15.16 7.42 13.27
CA GLU A 478 -15.99 8.27 12.41
C GLU A 478 -16.68 7.43 11.33
N PRO A 479 -18.03 7.49 11.22
CA PRO A 479 -18.75 6.84 10.13
C PRO A 479 -18.38 7.44 8.77
N PHE A 480 -18.39 6.61 7.73
CA PHE A 480 -18.26 7.09 6.37
C PHE A 480 -19.54 7.79 5.90
N PRO A 481 -19.44 8.96 5.26
CA PRO A 481 -20.59 9.63 4.65
C PRO A 481 -20.92 9.03 3.27
N ILE A 482 -21.02 7.71 3.20
CA ILE A 482 -21.22 6.92 1.98
C ILE A 482 -22.41 6.00 2.16
N VAL A 483 -23.17 5.85 1.08
CA VAL A 483 -24.24 4.87 0.96
C VAL A 483 -24.06 4.04 -0.30
N TRP A 484 -24.56 2.82 -0.27
CA TRP A 484 -24.53 1.84 -1.36
C TRP A 484 -25.91 1.67 -1.94
N ASP A 485 -26.04 1.71 -3.26
CA ASP A 485 -27.27 1.35 -3.95
C ASP A 485 -27.44 -0.17 -4.08
N GLU A 486 -28.55 -0.59 -4.69
CA GLU A 486 -28.86 -2.01 -4.91
C GLU A 486 -27.89 -2.70 -5.89
N GLU A 487 -27.20 -1.93 -6.73
CA GLU A 487 -26.18 -2.42 -7.66
C GLU A 487 -24.78 -2.52 -7.00
N GLY A 488 -24.64 -2.06 -5.75
CA GLY A 488 -23.39 -2.05 -5.00
C GLY A 488 -22.45 -0.91 -5.41
N VAL A 489 -22.98 0.16 -5.99
CA VAL A 489 -22.24 1.39 -6.30
C VAL A 489 -22.24 2.32 -5.09
N ALA A 490 -21.06 2.89 -4.77
CA ALA A 490 -20.88 3.85 -3.69
C ALA A 490 -21.34 5.25 -4.10
N HIS A 491 -22.15 5.88 -3.26
CA HIS A 491 -22.62 7.25 -3.44
C HIS A 491 -22.22 8.11 -2.25
N ALA A 492 -21.61 9.26 -2.53
CA ALA A 492 -21.35 10.28 -1.53
C ALA A 492 -22.65 10.92 -1.05
N LEU A 493 -22.79 11.11 0.26
CA LEU A 493 -23.88 11.91 0.80
C LEU A 493 -23.65 13.38 0.47
N PRO A 494 -24.71 14.18 0.18
CA PRO A 494 -24.58 15.62 0.06
C PRO A 494 -24.18 16.23 1.41
N GLU A 495 -23.45 17.34 1.37
CA GLU A 495 -22.96 18.05 2.58
C GLU A 495 -24.08 18.40 3.57
N SER A 496 -25.29 18.68 3.06
CA SER A 496 -26.46 18.97 3.89
C SER A 496 -26.95 17.80 4.76
N MET A 497 -26.46 16.59 4.51
CA MET A 497 -26.77 15.38 5.30
C MET A 497 -25.66 15.05 6.31
N LEU A 498 -24.64 15.88 6.46
CA LEU A 498 -23.59 15.72 7.46
C LEU A 498 -23.98 16.41 8.77
N PRO A 499 -23.50 15.90 9.92
CA PRO A 499 -22.73 14.68 10.05
C PRO A 499 -23.60 13.41 10.06
N VAL A 500 -23.03 12.30 9.61
CA VAL A 500 -23.55 10.96 9.90
C VAL A 500 -23.06 10.57 11.30
N GLU A 501 -23.98 10.47 12.24
CA GLU A 501 -23.66 10.12 13.62
C GLU A 501 -23.73 8.60 13.84
N LEU A 502 -22.97 8.13 14.84
CA LEU A 502 -23.03 6.74 15.29
C LEU A 502 -24.41 6.44 15.90
N PRO A 503 -25.06 5.33 15.52
CA PRO A 503 -26.32 4.92 16.15
C PRO A 503 -26.08 4.36 17.55
N GLU A 504 -27.08 4.49 18.42
CA GLU A 504 -27.09 3.73 19.67
C GLU A 504 -27.30 2.24 19.36
N ILE A 505 -26.41 1.39 19.84
CA ILE A 505 -26.52 -0.07 19.73
C ILE A 505 -26.30 -0.71 21.11
N SER A 506 -26.92 -1.86 21.32
CA SER A 506 -26.82 -2.57 22.61
C SER A 506 -25.51 -3.38 22.76
N ASP A 507 -24.87 -3.69 21.64
CA ASP A 507 -23.62 -4.46 21.59
C ASP A 507 -22.72 -3.88 20.51
N TYR A 508 -21.69 -3.18 20.92
CA TYR A 508 -20.66 -2.56 20.09
C TYR A 508 -19.37 -3.38 19.99
N SER A 509 -19.36 -4.57 20.61
CA SER A 509 -18.21 -5.47 20.49
C SER A 509 -18.06 -5.97 19.05
N PRO A 510 -16.83 -6.05 18.52
CA PRO A 510 -16.58 -6.75 17.26
C PRO A 510 -17.02 -8.21 17.42
N ARG A 511 -17.52 -8.81 16.36
CA ARG A 511 -17.76 -10.25 16.36
C ARG A 511 -16.42 -10.94 16.32
N THR A 512 -16.07 -11.58 17.43
CA THR A 512 -14.89 -12.42 17.51
C THR A 512 -15.22 -13.84 17.03
N PHE A 513 -14.23 -14.48 16.46
CA PHE A 513 -14.29 -15.84 15.93
C PHE A 513 -13.26 -16.71 16.67
N ASP A 514 -13.22 -17.98 16.36
CA ASP A 514 -12.11 -18.82 16.79
C ASP A 514 -10.79 -18.16 16.32
N PRO A 515 -9.87 -17.87 17.24
CA PRO A 515 -8.63 -17.17 16.88
C PRO A 515 -7.80 -17.88 15.80
N ASP A 516 -7.94 -19.20 15.68
CA ASP A 516 -7.20 -20.02 14.73
C ASP A 516 -7.95 -20.25 13.41
N ASP A 517 -9.18 -19.75 13.27
CA ASP A 517 -9.97 -19.85 12.03
C ASP A 517 -9.71 -18.67 11.09
N ALA A 518 -8.77 -18.89 10.17
CA ALA A 518 -8.37 -17.90 9.16
C ALA A 518 -9.49 -17.57 8.14
N ASP A 519 -10.51 -18.43 7.99
CA ASP A 519 -11.50 -18.32 6.91
C ASP A 519 -12.73 -17.49 7.27
N THR A 520 -12.78 -16.96 8.49
CA THR A 520 -13.86 -16.06 8.92
C THR A 520 -13.76 -14.69 8.26
N GLU A 521 -14.91 -14.03 8.08
CA GLU A 521 -14.99 -12.67 7.52
C GLU A 521 -15.35 -11.64 8.59
N PRO A 522 -14.83 -10.40 8.49
CA PRO A 522 -15.15 -9.34 9.44
C PRO A 522 -16.63 -8.97 9.37
N GLU A 523 -17.24 -8.80 10.53
CA GLU A 523 -18.58 -8.22 10.68
C GLU A 523 -18.48 -6.93 11.49
N ALA A 524 -18.67 -5.80 10.81
CA ALA A 524 -18.63 -4.50 11.48
C ALA A 524 -19.82 -4.36 12.45
N PRO A 525 -19.59 -3.90 13.71
CA PRO A 525 -20.66 -3.75 14.70
C PRO A 525 -21.82 -2.87 14.24
N LEU A 526 -21.55 -1.85 13.43
CA LEU A 526 -22.58 -0.98 12.84
C LEU A 526 -23.56 -1.74 11.95
N GLY A 527 -23.16 -2.86 11.37
CA GLY A 527 -24.03 -3.73 10.57
C GLY A 527 -25.23 -4.27 11.34
N ARG A 528 -25.19 -4.27 12.69
CA ARG A 528 -26.30 -4.72 13.55
C ARG A 528 -27.40 -3.67 13.71
N ALA A 529 -27.10 -2.41 13.46
CA ALA A 529 -28.05 -1.30 13.54
C ALA A 529 -28.89 -1.22 12.25
N GLN A 530 -29.76 -2.20 12.00
CA GLN A 530 -30.45 -2.37 10.72
C GLN A 530 -31.29 -1.15 10.29
N GLU A 531 -31.90 -0.43 11.23
CA GLU A 531 -32.67 0.79 10.94
C GLU A 531 -31.73 1.95 10.53
N TRP A 532 -30.53 1.99 11.06
CA TRP A 532 -29.51 2.96 10.68
C TRP A 532 -28.85 2.59 9.34
N VAL A 533 -28.61 1.30 9.11
CA VAL A 533 -28.00 0.77 7.88
C VAL A 533 -28.89 0.96 6.68
N ASN A 534 -30.18 0.58 6.78
CA ASN A 534 -31.10 0.60 5.64
C ASN A 534 -31.87 1.92 5.63
N VAL A 535 -31.61 2.76 4.66
CA VAL A 535 -32.19 4.11 4.57
C VAL A 535 -32.84 4.35 3.22
N THR A 536 -33.84 5.24 3.20
CA THR A 536 -34.40 5.77 1.96
C THR A 536 -34.02 7.23 1.87
N LEU A 537 -33.24 7.59 0.86
CA LEU A 537 -32.69 8.93 0.67
C LEU A 537 -32.98 9.43 -0.75
N ASP A 538 -33.11 10.73 -0.88
CA ASP A 538 -33.12 11.42 -2.17
C ASP A 538 -31.75 12.11 -2.35
N LEU A 539 -30.96 11.59 -3.28
CA LEU A 539 -29.65 12.15 -3.64
C LEU A 539 -29.72 13.08 -4.86
N GLY A 540 -30.93 13.47 -5.28
CA GLY A 540 -31.17 14.38 -6.40
C GLY A 540 -31.96 13.78 -7.57
N ASP A 541 -32.27 12.48 -7.50
CA ASP A 541 -32.99 11.72 -8.52
C ASP A 541 -34.24 10.99 -7.96
N GLY A 542 -34.75 11.47 -6.84
CA GLY A 542 -35.89 10.94 -6.11
C GLY A 542 -35.52 9.94 -5.01
N PRO A 543 -36.48 9.60 -4.12
CA PRO A 543 -36.24 8.70 -3.01
C PRO A 543 -35.91 7.29 -3.49
N LYS A 544 -34.74 6.76 -3.08
CA LYS A 544 -34.28 5.40 -3.35
C LYS A 544 -33.80 4.71 -2.07
N LYS A 545 -33.77 3.39 -2.10
CA LYS A 545 -33.22 2.59 -1.01
C LYS A 545 -31.72 2.51 -1.12
N TYR A 546 -31.06 2.72 0.01
CA TYR A 546 -29.60 2.62 0.14
C TYR A 546 -29.23 1.88 1.40
N ARG A 547 -27.99 1.41 1.45
CA ARG A 547 -27.36 0.89 2.66
C ARG A 547 -26.18 1.78 3.04
N ARG A 548 -26.13 2.23 4.30
CA ARG A 548 -24.96 2.97 4.79
C ARG A 548 -23.73 2.07 4.83
N GLU A 549 -22.56 2.68 4.62
CA GLU A 549 -21.29 2.02 4.91
C GLU A 549 -21.23 1.69 6.41
N THR A 550 -20.83 0.45 6.72
CA THR A 550 -20.81 -0.07 8.10
C THR A 550 -19.42 -0.10 8.71
N ASN A 551 -18.37 0.10 7.92
CA ASN A 551 -17.04 0.35 8.42
C ASN A 551 -16.94 1.77 8.98
N THR A 552 -15.97 2.00 9.86
CA THR A 552 -15.58 3.34 10.32
C THR A 552 -14.22 3.72 9.77
N MET A 553 -13.95 5.03 9.71
CA MET A 553 -12.63 5.54 9.38
C MET A 553 -11.64 5.18 10.50
N PRO A 554 -10.32 5.08 10.20
CA PRO A 554 -9.32 4.88 11.23
C PRO A 554 -9.27 6.09 12.17
N GLN A 555 -8.81 5.90 13.40
CA GLN A 555 -8.61 6.97 14.39
C GLN A 555 -7.90 8.20 13.80
N TRP A 556 -6.92 7.99 12.93
CA TRP A 556 -6.11 9.04 12.34
C TRP A 556 -6.85 9.89 11.29
N ALA A 557 -8.02 9.47 10.85
CA ALA A 557 -8.85 10.28 9.94
C ALA A 557 -9.24 11.62 10.59
N GLY A 558 -9.64 11.59 11.86
CA GLY A 558 -9.91 12.80 12.64
C GLY A 558 -8.64 13.55 13.00
N SER A 559 -7.62 12.86 13.49
CA SER A 559 -6.42 13.53 14.02
C SER A 559 -5.47 14.06 12.93
N CYS A 560 -5.56 13.61 11.66
CA CYS A 560 -4.67 14.09 10.59
C CYS A 560 -4.86 15.59 10.25
N TRP A 561 -6.00 16.19 10.53
CA TRP A 561 -6.28 17.62 10.33
C TRP A 561 -6.45 18.40 11.64
N TYR A 562 -6.17 17.74 12.77
CA TYR A 562 -6.35 18.22 14.13
C TYR A 562 -5.75 19.61 14.37
N GLU A 563 -4.53 19.88 13.91
CA GLU A 563 -3.87 21.18 14.07
C GLU A 563 -4.54 22.28 13.24
N MET A 564 -5.18 21.94 12.12
CA MET A 564 -5.89 22.90 11.28
C MET A 564 -7.24 23.34 11.87
N ARG A 565 -7.73 22.62 12.88
CA ARG A 565 -9.02 22.90 13.53
C ARG A 565 -9.00 24.15 14.40
N TYR A 566 -7.85 24.55 14.93
CA TYR A 566 -7.68 25.66 15.83
C TYR A 566 -7.87 27.04 15.24
#